data_d34b61c8889d0faa3368b71bbcb67525
#
_entry.id   d34b61c8889d0faa3368b71bbcb67525
#
_cell.length_a   1.000
_cell.length_b   1.000
_cell.length_c   1.000
_cell.angle_alpha   90.00
_cell.angle_beta   90.00
_cell.angle_gamma   90.00
#
_symmetry.space_group_name_H-M   'P 1'
#
loop_
_entity.id
_entity.type
_entity.pdbx_description
1 polymer ?
#
loop_
_entity_poly.entity_id
_entity_poly.type
_entity_poly.pdbx_seq_one_letter_code
_entity_poly.pdbx_strand_id
1 'polypeptide(L)'
;LRNFIQRATEPVEVILQSDALTDVTVYQVGSLGQFTRHTLSLEPGSYVAVGIREGFRDVREEFIVGFDGKSPVITVQCVEEIL
;
A
#
# COMPACT_ATOMS: atom_id res chain seq x y z
N LEU A 1 -3.98 29.07 -14.84
CA LEU A 1 -2.99 29.41 -14.14
C LEU A 1 -2.65 28.58 -12.99
N ARG A 2 -3.40 28.46 -11.98
CA ARG A 2 -3.03 27.65 -10.88
C ARG A 2 -3.22 26.19 -11.15
N ASN A 3 -3.67 25.84 -12.30
CA ASN A 3 -3.95 24.44 -12.59
C ASN A 3 -2.72 23.58 -12.66
N PHE A 4 -1.63 24.14 -13.15
CA PHE A 4 -0.46 23.32 -13.27
C PHE A 4 0.13 22.96 -11.92
N ILE A 5 -0.15 23.72 -10.92
CA ILE A 5 0.32 23.36 -9.59
C ILE A 5 -0.35 22.10 -9.11
N GLN A 6 -1.63 21.97 -9.40
CA GLN A 6 -2.35 20.80 -8.93
C GLN A 6 -1.90 19.53 -9.61
N ARG A 7 -1.45 19.64 -10.85
CA ARG A 7 -1.03 18.45 -11.55
C ARG A 7 0.18 17.80 -10.92
N ALA A 8 0.99 18.59 -10.24
CA ALA A 8 2.18 18.04 -9.60
C ALA A 8 1.83 17.11 -8.45
N THR A 9 0.62 17.20 -7.94
CA THR A 9 0.21 16.40 -6.79
C THR A 9 -0.95 15.47 -7.10
N GLU A 10 -1.16 15.18 -8.38
CA GLU A 10 -2.23 14.27 -8.75
C GLU A 10 -1.99 12.89 -8.16
N PRO A 11 -3.00 12.29 -7.56
CA PRO A 11 -2.80 10.97 -6.96
C PRO A 11 -2.64 9.89 -8.02
N VAL A 12 -1.90 8.87 -7.63
CA VAL A 12 -1.65 7.70 -8.48
C VAL A 12 -2.39 6.53 -7.87
N GLU A 13 -3.02 5.74 -8.70
CA GLU A 13 -3.74 4.57 -8.24
C GLU A 13 -2.75 3.47 -7.89
N VAL A 14 -2.86 2.94 -6.68
CA VAL A 14 -1.99 1.87 -6.20
C VAL A 14 -2.89 0.71 -5.78
N ILE A 15 -2.54 -0.48 -6.23
CA ILE A 15 -3.31 -1.68 -5.92
C ILE A 15 -2.54 -2.50 -4.91
N LEU A 16 -3.20 -2.77 -3.78
CA LEU A 16 -2.64 -3.64 -2.76
C LEU A 16 -3.38 -4.98 -2.78
N GLN A 17 -2.62 -6.06 -2.68
CA GLN A 17 -3.18 -7.40 -2.66
C GLN A 17 -2.76 -8.08 -1.37
N SER A 18 -3.65 -8.88 -0.81
CA SER A 18 -3.39 -9.58 0.41
C SER A 18 -4.18 -10.89 0.42
N ASP A 19 -4.13 -11.61 1.54
CA ASP A 19 -4.74 -12.92 1.64
C ASP A 19 -6.04 -12.90 2.42
N ALA A 20 -6.59 -11.73 2.70
CA ALA A 20 -7.82 -11.55 3.47
C ALA A 20 -7.68 -11.96 4.93
N LEU A 21 -6.49 -12.34 5.37
CA LEU A 21 -6.23 -12.76 6.75
C LEU A 21 -5.20 -11.87 7.42
N THR A 22 -4.53 -11.02 6.67
CA THR A 22 -3.48 -10.15 7.17
C THR A 22 -4.03 -8.74 7.33
N ASP A 23 -3.86 -8.16 8.51
CA ASP A 23 -4.20 -6.76 8.73
C ASP A 23 -3.11 -5.89 8.14
N VAL A 24 -3.48 -5.01 7.25
CA VAL A 24 -2.54 -4.18 6.52
C VAL A 24 -2.69 -2.72 6.96
N THR A 25 -1.56 -2.09 7.22
CA THR A 25 -1.48 -0.67 7.55
C THR A 25 -0.45 -0.02 6.65
N VAL A 26 -0.81 1.10 6.06
CA VAL A 26 0.15 1.94 5.32
C VAL A 26 0.41 3.14 6.19
N TYR A 27 1.68 3.35 6.58
CA TYR A 27 2.02 4.31 7.61
C TYR A 27 1.48 5.71 7.34
N GLN A 28 1.52 6.15 6.10
CA GLN A 28 1.10 7.50 5.77
C GLN A 28 -0.40 7.59 5.48
N VAL A 29 -1.09 6.47 5.45
CA VAL A 29 -2.50 6.42 5.09
C VAL A 29 -3.36 6.01 6.27
N GLY A 30 -2.95 4.93 6.96
CA GLY A 30 -3.71 4.41 8.08
C GLY A 30 -3.99 2.93 7.92
N SER A 31 -4.81 2.40 8.80
CA SER A 31 -5.13 0.99 8.82
C SER A 31 -6.16 0.67 7.73
N LEU A 32 -5.86 -0.34 6.93
CA LEU A 32 -6.74 -0.76 5.85
C LEU A 32 -7.52 -2.03 6.21
N GLY A 33 -7.08 -2.75 7.25
CA GLY A 33 -7.75 -3.97 7.67
C GLY A 33 -7.38 -5.14 6.79
N GLN A 34 -8.28 -6.11 6.73
CA GLN A 34 -8.07 -7.33 5.98
C GLN A 34 -8.80 -7.24 4.65
N PHE A 35 -8.13 -7.69 3.57
CA PHE A 35 -8.73 -7.63 2.24
C PHE A 35 -7.97 -8.56 1.31
N THR A 36 -8.57 -8.86 0.16
CA THR A 36 -7.87 -9.55 -0.90
C THR A 36 -7.28 -8.56 -1.89
N ARG A 37 -7.97 -7.45 -2.09
CA ARG A 37 -7.52 -6.41 -3.01
C ARG A 37 -8.07 -5.07 -2.57
N HIS A 38 -7.22 -4.07 -2.56
CA HIS A 38 -7.61 -2.73 -2.15
C HIS A 38 -6.91 -1.71 -3.01
N THR A 39 -7.67 -0.77 -3.55
CA THR A 39 -7.13 0.26 -4.42
C THR A 39 -7.06 1.57 -3.65
N LEU A 40 -5.91 2.20 -3.70
CA LEU A 40 -5.68 3.49 -3.03
C LEU A 40 -5.26 4.53 -4.04
N SER A 41 -5.61 5.78 -3.75
CA SER A 41 -5.08 6.91 -4.49
C SER A 41 -4.03 7.58 -3.61
N LEU A 42 -2.78 7.51 -4.04
CA LEU A 42 -1.67 8.03 -3.24
C LEU A 42 -0.89 9.04 -4.06
N GLU A 43 -0.40 10.07 -3.36
CA GLU A 43 0.49 11.03 -4.00
C GLU A 43 1.85 10.39 -4.22
N PRO A 44 2.59 10.85 -5.24
CA PRO A 44 3.93 10.30 -5.47
C PRO A 44 4.81 10.46 -4.23
N GLY A 45 5.58 9.42 -3.95
CA GLY A 45 6.44 9.43 -2.78
C GLY A 45 6.75 8.01 -2.34
N SER A 46 7.41 7.91 -1.20
CA SER A 46 7.80 6.63 -0.61
C SER A 46 6.79 6.24 0.47
N TYR A 47 6.43 4.97 0.47
CA TYR A 47 5.43 4.46 1.40
C TYR A 47 5.88 3.15 2.00
N VAL A 48 5.35 2.84 3.18
CA VAL A 48 5.63 1.58 3.85
C VAL A 48 4.30 0.94 4.24
N ALA A 49 4.12 -0.29 3.82
CA ALA A 49 2.96 -1.09 4.19
C ALA A 49 3.40 -2.20 5.13
N VAL A 50 2.66 -2.41 6.20
CA VAL A 50 2.97 -3.43 7.18
C VAL A 50 1.77 -4.36 7.28
N GLY A 51 2.04 -5.66 7.24
CA GLY A 51 1.01 -6.66 7.41
C GLY A 51 1.23 -7.44 8.70
N ILE A 52 0.15 -7.64 9.44
CA ILE A 52 0.19 -8.33 10.71
C ILE A 52 -0.88 -9.41 10.70
N ARG A 53 -0.48 -10.63 11.06
CA ARG A 53 -1.40 -11.74 11.16
C ARG A 53 -1.02 -12.56 12.38
N GLU A 54 -2.01 -12.89 13.21
CA GLU A 54 -1.77 -13.63 14.42
C GLU A 54 -1.19 -15.00 14.09
N GLY A 55 -0.10 -15.34 14.76
CA GLY A 55 0.58 -16.61 14.52
C GLY A 55 1.57 -16.58 13.39
N PHE A 56 1.75 -15.42 12.77
CA PHE A 56 2.67 -15.25 11.65
C PHE A 56 3.60 -14.08 11.92
N ARG A 57 4.72 -14.07 11.22
CA ARG A 57 5.64 -12.95 11.31
C ARG A 57 5.08 -11.77 10.56
N ASP A 58 5.30 -10.58 11.10
CA ASP A 58 4.93 -9.35 10.43
C ASP A 58 5.69 -9.25 9.12
N VAL A 59 5.05 -8.65 8.13
CA VAL A 59 5.73 -8.34 6.88
C VAL A 59 5.74 -6.82 6.69
N ARG A 60 6.77 -6.37 6.00
CA ARG A 60 6.92 -4.95 5.73
C ARG A 60 7.34 -4.80 4.29
N GLU A 61 6.57 -4.00 3.54
CA GLU A 61 6.84 -3.76 2.14
C GLU A 61 7.02 -2.27 1.93
N GLU A 62 8.15 -1.90 1.40
CA GLU A 62 8.41 -0.51 1.04
C GLU A 62 8.21 -0.36 -0.44
N PHE A 63 7.51 0.70 -0.84
CA PHE A 63 7.27 0.91 -2.25
C PHE A 63 7.28 2.39 -2.56
N ILE A 64 7.53 2.69 -3.81
CA ILE A 64 7.62 4.07 -4.29
C ILE A 64 6.53 4.27 -5.33
N VAL A 65 5.78 5.35 -5.16
CA VAL A 65 4.76 5.76 -6.12
C VAL A 65 5.39 6.87 -6.95
N GLY A 66 5.51 6.63 -8.24
CA GLY A 66 6.18 7.57 -9.13
C GLY A 66 5.22 8.35 -9.98
N PHE A 67 5.78 9.11 -10.92
CA PHE A 67 5.00 9.97 -11.79
C PHE A 67 4.76 9.36 -13.16
N ASP A 68 5.09 8.10 -13.34
CA ASP A 68 5.09 7.49 -14.67
C ASP A 68 3.71 7.05 -15.13
N GLY A 69 2.68 7.31 -14.35
CA GLY A 69 1.32 6.97 -14.74
C GLY A 69 0.97 5.51 -14.60
N LYS A 70 1.85 4.71 -14.04
CA LYS A 70 1.60 3.30 -13.85
C LYS A 70 0.97 3.06 -12.49
N SER A 71 0.17 1.99 -12.42
CA SER A 71 -0.48 1.61 -11.17
C SER A 71 0.28 0.44 -10.59
N PRO A 72 1.15 0.69 -9.60
CA PRO A 72 1.90 -0.42 -9.01
C PRO A 72 0.98 -1.37 -8.27
N VAL A 73 1.35 -2.64 -8.27
CA VAL A 73 0.64 -3.68 -7.55
C VAL A 73 1.57 -4.20 -6.47
N ILE A 74 1.15 -4.05 -5.23
CA ILE A 74 1.97 -4.42 -4.08
C ILE A 74 1.26 -5.52 -3.32
N THR A 75 1.97 -6.60 -3.04
CA THR A 75 1.42 -7.71 -2.26
C THR A 75 1.92 -7.63 -0.83
N VAL A 76 0.99 -7.61 0.11
CA VAL A 76 1.31 -7.55 1.54
C VAL A 76 0.55 -8.67 2.22
N GLN A 77 1.24 -9.74 2.55
CA GLN A 77 0.59 -10.87 3.22
C GLN A 77 1.62 -11.59 4.08
N CYS A 78 1.16 -12.09 5.21
CA CYS A 78 2.03 -12.85 6.13
C CYS A 78 2.02 -14.29 5.69
N VAL A 79 3.21 -14.82 5.41
CA VAL A 79 3.33 -16.18 4.91
C VAL A 79 4.21 -17.06 5.81
N GLU A 80 4.95 -16.44 6.71
CA GLU A 80 5.88 -17.19 7.57
C GLU A 80 5.24 -17.43 8.93
N GLU A 81 4.90 -18.65 9.20
CA GLU A 81 4.25 -19.03 10.44
C GLU A 81 5.24 -19.06 11.58
N ILE A 82 4.83 -18.54 12.74
CA ILE A 82 5.64 -18.56 13.96
C ILE A 82 5.16 -19.74 14.80
N LEU A 83 6.05 -20.68 15.06
CA LEU A 83 5.70 -21.84 15.87
C LEU A 83 6.40 -21.85 17.20
#